data_9e54371bed80f7c180fc7dc6c12f8e1e
#
_entry.id   9e54371bed80f7c180fc7dc6c12f8e1e
#
_cell.length_a   1.000
_cell.length_b   1.000
_cell.length_c   1.000
_cell.angle_alpha   90.00
_cell.angle_beta   90.00
_cell.angle_gamma   90.00
#
_symmetry.space_group_name_H-M   'P 1'
#
loop_
_entity.id
_entity.type
_entity.pdbx_description
1 polymer ?
#
loop_
_entity_poly.entity_id
_entity_poly.type
_entity_poly.pdbx_seq_one_letter_code
_entity_poly.pdbx_strand_id
1 'polypeptide(L)'
;MRLGFIGLGAVVETAYLPALRQIFDTPLHCVGFDLRPERELPGVVRSPSLEQLLASPIDTLFVTTSSLHHLDALELALSSTIPRIVVEKPVVATLSQIERLKTLLAKPEAAARVLALDHWMARSGAMQLALGILNPAWQPEWENQTAGRVVNSLDEIVKIEGFLQEPSGFNAAGEPVALNFATGEPDTRQLRHPDGVIIDIGTHVLAMMRETVRALGGNHALSLQVITATDRLGRPIATGDLLTAEGEAHLQGHVSGIPVDIWLNKYAGPAGGQKGLRLHLCDGRIISHDRCGTEDVLELIDGENVQRWTLPGAIYAHCLAEHILGEKSLYERAPGEVAFTTQRRLEEVELLLKLQQQLRGPH
;
A
#
# COMPACT_ATOMS: atom_id res chain seq x y z
N MET A 1 20.72 14.99 -0.92
CA MET A 1 19.65 14.26 -1.67
C MET A 1 18.63 15.28 -2.15
N ARG A 2 18.21 15.17 -3.41
CA ARG A 2 17.17 16.02 -4.01
C ARG A 2 16.02 15.14 -4.46
N LEU A 3 14.81 15.45 -3.98
CA LEU A 3 13.58 14.72 -4.28
C LEU A 3 12.70 15.51 -5.26
N GLY A 4 12.10 14.83 -6.22
CA GLY A 4 11.14 15.39 -7.16
C GLY A 4 9.74 14.81 -6.96
N PHE A 5 8.71 15.60 -7.21
CA PHE A 5 7.30 15.16 -7.16
C PHE A 5 6.55 15.58 -8.41
N ILE A 6 5.92 14.64 -9.11
CA ILE A 6 4.92 14.93 -10.15
C ILE A 6 3.55 14.73 -9.53
N GLY A 7 2.80 15.81 -9.31
CA GLY A 7 1.56 15.86 -8.57
C GLY A 7 1.80 16.24 -7.10
N LEU A 8 1.27 17.39 -6.69
CA LEU A 8 1.36 17.91 -5.32
C LEU A 8 0.01 17.73 -4.60
N GLY A 9 -0.52 16.50 -4.67
CA GLY A 9 -1.79 16.12 -4.07
C GLY A 9 -1.74 15.94 -2.55
N ALA A 10 -2.87 15.47 -2.00
CA ALA A 10 -3.02 15.23 -0.56
C ALA A 10 -1.97 14.25 -0.01
N VAL A 11 -1.61 13.20 -0.76
CA VAL A 11 -0.64 12.20 -0.30
C VAL A 11 0.75 12.82 -0.07
N VAL A 12 1.18 13.77 -0.91
CA VAL A 12 2.45 14.47 -0.70
C VAL A 12 2.40 15.32 0.56
N GLU A 13 1.32 16.10 0.71
CA GLU A 13 1.12 17.00 1.84
C GLU A 13 0.97 16.28 3.18
N THR A 14 0.17 15.20 3.22
CA THR A 14 -0.27 14.56 4.46
C THR A 14 0.51 13.29 4.81
N ALA A 15 1.26 12.71 3.89
CA ALA A 15 2.03 11.49 4.11
C ALA A 15 3.52 11.67 3.83
N TYR A 16 3.91 12.06 2.60
CA TYR A 16 5.33 12.13 2.24
C TYR A 16 6.10 13.22 3.02
N LEU A 17 5.64 14.46 3.00
CA LEU A 17 6.36 15.56 3.67
C LEU A 17 6.46 15.38 5.19
N PRO A 18 5.41 14.94 5.92
CA PRO A 18 5.54 14.58 7.32
C PRO A 18 6.49 13.42 7.56
N ALA A 19 6.44 12.37 6.75
CA ALA A 19 7.35 11.23 6.86
C ALA A 19 8.81 11.62 6.63
N LEU A 20 9.10 12.45 5.63
CA LEU A 20 10.44 12.95 5.36
C LEU A 20 11.00 13.78 6.52
N ARG A 21 10.16 14.59 7.17
CA ARG A 21 10.56 15.34 8.38
C ARG A 21 10.81 14.43 9.59
N GLN A 22 10.19 13.27 9.64
CA GLN A 22 10.42 12.28 10.70
C GLN A 22 11.75 11.53 10.52
N ILE A 23 12.17 11.28 9.25
CA ILE A 23 13.35 10.45 8.95
C ILE A 23 14.64 11.28 8.84
N PHE A 24 14.55 12.57 8.54
CA PHE A 24 15.72 13.41 8.32
C PHE A 24 15.73 14.61 9.26
N ASP A 25 16.83 14.78 10.01
CA ASP A 25 17.03 15.91 10.93
C ASP A 25 17.21 17.25 10.19
N THR A 26 17.65 17.20 8.93
CA THR A 26 17.83 18.37 8.08
C THR A 26 16.83 18.41 6.94
N PRO A 27 16.28 19.58 6.59
CA PRO A 27 15.34 19.69 5.47
C PRO A 27 15.95 19.20 4.16
N LEU A 28 15.23 18.33 3.45
CA LEU A 28 15.61 17.87 2.13
C LEU A 28 15.25 18.91 1.07
N HIS A 29 16.00 18.91 -0.01
CA HIS A 29 15.69 19.72 -1.17
C HIS A 29 14.60 19.04 -2.01
N CYS A 30 13.35 19.46 -1.81
CA CYS A 30 12.19 18.96 -2.53
C CYS A 30 11.80 19.94 -3.64
N VAL A 31 11.62 19.45 -4.86
CA VAL A 31 11.09 20.19 -6.01
C VAL A 31 9.86 19.47 -6.53
N GLY A 32 8.88 20.18 -7.08
CA GLY A 32 7.66 19.54 -7.54
C GLY A 32 6.93 20.29 -8.63
N PHE A 33 6.10 19.56 -9.37
CA PHE A 33 5.22 20.10 -10.40
C PHE A 33 3.78 19.60 -10.20
N ASP A 34 2.82 20.51 -10.36
CA ASP A 34 1.38 20.19 -10.39
C ASP A 34 0.72 20.99 -11.51
N LEU A 35 -0.28 20.39 -12.17
CA LEU A 35 -1.03 21.06 -13.23
C LEU A 35 -1.84 22.27 -12.73
N ARG A 36 -2.21 22.26 -11.43
CA ARG A 36 -2.90 23.37 -10.79
C ARG A 36 -1.87 24.45 -10.44
N PRO A 37 -1.91 25.64 -11.06
CA PRO A 37 -0.88 26.66 -10.87
C PRO A 37 -0.85 27.22 -9.43
N GLU A 38 -1.99 27.19 -8.73
CA GLU A 38 -2.13 27.66 -7.34
C GLU A 38 -1.68 26.64 -6.31
N ARG A 39 -1.35 25.41 -6.73
CA ARG A 39 -0.98 24.35 -5.78
C ARG A 39 0.48 24.51 -5.36
N GLU A 40 0.67 24.96 -4.13
CA GLU A 40 1.95 25.09 -3.47
C GLU A 40 1.96 24.30 -2.15
N LEU A 41 3.10 23.74 -1.80
CA LEU A 41 3.28 23.01 -0.54
C LEU A 41 4.50 23.56 0.20
N PRO A 42 4.38 23.85 1.52
CA PRO A 42 5.49 24.29 2.34
C PRO A 42 6.64 23.27 2.30
N GLY A 43 7.84 23.73 1.93
CA GLY A 43 9.03 22.89 1.85
C GLY A 43 9.25 22.23 0.46
N VAL A 44 8.39 22.52 -0.51
CA VAL A 44 8.57 22.07 -1.91
C VAL A 44 8.74 23.29 -2.82
N VAL A 45 9.86 23.37 -3.52
CA VAL A 45 10.08 24.39 -4.55
C VAL A 45 9.29 24.01 -5.78
N ARG A 46 8.37 24.86 -6.20
CA ARG A 46 7.58 24.62 -7.41
C ARG A 46 8.42 24.77 -8.66
N SER A 47 8.39 23.76 -9.54
CA SER A 47 8.95 23.85 -10.89
C SER A 47 7.94 24.55 -11.82
N PRO A 48 8.38 25.47 -12.71
CA PRO A 48 7.49 26.15 -13.65
C PRO A 48 6.84 25.23 -14.69
N SER A 49 7.52 24.13 -15.06
CA SER A 49 7.01 23.13 -15.98
C SER A 49 7.50 21.72 -15.63
N LEU A 50 6.82 20.70 -16.17
CA LEU A 50 7.24 19.32 -16.02
C LEU A 50 8.60 19.06 -16.68
N GLU A 51 8.85 19.64 -17.86
CA GLU A 51 10.12 19.51 -18.56
C GLU A 51 11.29 20.05 -17.71
N GLN A 52 11.10 21.20 -17.07
CA GLN A 52 12.12 21.77 -16.18
C GLN A 52 12.32 20.93 -14.93
N LEU A 53 11.25 20.35 -14.35
CA LEU A 53 11.37 19.40 -13.26
C LEU A 53 12.22 18.21 -13.70
N LEU A 54 11.90 17.58 -14.83
CA LEU A 54 12.60 16.38 -15.32
C LEU A 54 14.04 16.64 -15.79
N ALA A 55 14.36 17.89 -16.16
CA ALA A 55 15.73 18.32 -16.47
C ALA A 55 16.57 18.67 -15.24
N SER A 56 15.94 18.77 -14.05
CA SER A 56 16.63 19.09 -12.80
C SER A 56 17.42 17.88 -12.26
N PRO A 57 18.52 18.11 -11.53
CA PRO A 57 19.30 17.02 -10.92
C PRO A 57 18.52 16.43 -9.73
N ILE A 58 17.66 15.46 -9.99
CA ILE A 58 16.82 14.75 -9.01
C ILE A 58 17.40 13.35 -8.78
N ASP A 59 17.57 12.96 -7.52
CA ASP A 59 18.04 11.63 -7.13
C ASP A 59 16.90 10.61 -7.13
N THR A 60 15.72 11.02 -6.66
CA THR A 60 14.51 10.18 -6.60
C THR A 60 13.29 11.02 -6.98
N LEU A 61 12.54 10.57 -7.96
CA LEU A 61 11.31 11.19 -8.44
C LEU A 61 10.10 10.35 -7.97
N PHE A 62 9.12 11.00 -7.36
CA PHE A 62 7.86 10.39 -6.98
C PHE A 62 6.76 10.82 -7.96
N VAL A 63 6.06 9.85 -8.54
CA VAL A 63 4.86 10.05 -9.34
C VAL A 63 3.66 9.88 -8.42
N THR A 64 3.03 10.99 -8.07
CA THR A 64 1.95 11.12 -7.06
C THR A 64 0.73 11.84 -7.60
N THR A 65 0.49 11.72 -8.91
CA THR A 65 -0.70 12.20 -9.60
C THR A 65 -1.94 11.37 -9.20
N SER A 66 -3.09 11.58 -9.80
CA SER A 66 -4.17 10.60 -9.70
C SER A 66 -3.81 9.33 -10.48
N SER A 67 -4.33 8.17 -10.03
CA SER A 67 -4.00 6.85 -10.58
C SER A 67 -4.16 6.73 -12.10
N LEU A 68 -5.17 7.39 -12.66
CA LEU A 68 -5.40 7.43 -14.11
C LEU A 68 -4.25 8.08 -14.91
N HIS A 69 -3.48 8.98 -14.28
CA HIS A 69 -2.38 9.73 -14.90
C HIS A 69 -0.99 9.23 -14.50
N HIS A 70 -0.89 8.17 -13.68
CA HIS A 70 0.40 7.62 -13.27
C HIS A 70 1.23 7.18 -14.48
N LEU A 71 0.63 6.46 -15.42
CA LEU A 71 1.35 5.93 -16.58
C LEU A 71 1.87 7.03 -17.49
N ASP A 72 1.07 8.04 -17.78
CA ASP A 72 1.50 9.14 -18.65
C ASP A 72 2.65 9.95 -18.02
N ALA A 73 2.56 10.21 -16.70
CA ALA A 73 3.64 10.85 -15.95
C ALA A 73 4.91 9.99 -15.90
N LEU A 74 4.76 8.67 -15.74
CA LEU A 74 5.86 7.71 -15.73
C LEU A 74 6.58 7.64 -17.09
N GLU A 75 5.84 7.63 -18.20
CA GLU A 75 6.43 7.64 -19.56
C GLU A 75 7.32 8.87 -19.78
N LEU A 76 6.83 10.05 -19.35
CA LEU A 76 7.62 11.27 -19.41
C LEU A 76 8.85 11.20 -18.49
N ALA A 77 8.69 10.68 -17.27
CA ALA A 77 9.80 10.49 -16.33
C ALA A 77 10.87 9.53 -16.87
N LEU A 78 10.48 8.46 -17.56
CA LEU A 78 11.40 7.50 -18.17
C LEU A 78 12.24 8.10 -19.31
N SER A 79 11.77 9.16 -19.97
CA SER A 79 12.55 9.89 -20.97
C SER A 79 13.67 10.76 -20.36
N SER A 80 13.65 10.99 -19.06
CA SER A 80 14.70 11.71 -18.32
C SER A 80 15.85 10.79 -17.90
N THR A 81 16.91 11.38 -17.34
CA THR A 81 18.07 10.66 -16.78
C THR A 81 17.93 10.36 -15.29
N ILE A 82 16.79 10.64 -14.67
CA ILE A 82 16.56 10.45 -13.24
C ILE A 82 16.70 8.96 -12.88
N PRO A 83 17.59 8.59 -11.93
CA PRO A 83 17.94 7.19 -11.71
C PRO A 83 16.86 6.39 -10.96
N ARG A 84 16.04 7.03 -10.15
CA ARG A 84 15.02 6.37 -9.31
C ARG A 84 13.67 7.02 -9.50
N ILE A 85 12.70 6.25 -9.93
CA ILE A 85 11.32 6.70 -10.18
C ILE A 85 10.39 5.82 -9.35
N VAL A 86 9.69 6.43 -8.40
CA VAL A 86 8.74 5.75 -7.51
C VAL A 86 7.33 6.15 -7.91
N VAL A 87 6.48 5.18 -8.20
CA VAL A 87 5.08 5.41 -8.61
C VAL A 87 4.14 4.98 -7.50
N GLU A 88 3.26 5.89 -7.07
CA GLU A 88 2.24 5.62 -6.05
C GLU A 88 1.22 4.56 -6.49
N LYS A 89 0.60 3.97 -5.48
CA LYS A 89 -0.48 2.99 -5.67
C LYS A 89 -1.82 3.67 -6.09
N PRO A 90 -2.64 2.94 -6.84
CA PRO A 90 -2.27 1.80 -7.66
C PRO A 90 -1.34 2.25 -8.79
N VAL A 91 -0.38 1.42 -9.16
CA VAL A 91 0.64 1.81 -10.16
C VAL A 91 0.02 2.24 -11.49
N VAL A 92 -1.13 1.69 -11.83
CA VAL A 92 -2.01 2.08 -12.94
C VAL A 92 -3.48 1.83 -12.57
N ALA A 93 -4.42 2.43 -13.30
CA ALA A 93 -5.85 2.39 -12.97
C ALA A 93 -6.71 1.52 -13.90
N THR A 94 -6.18 1.02 -15.04
CA THR A 94 -6.94 0.25 -16.02
C THR A 94 -6.15 -0.93 -16.57
N LEU A 95 -6.86 -1.97 -17.06
CA LEU A 95 -6.22 -3.14 -17.69
C LEU A 95 -5.44 -2.77 -18.95
N SER A 96 -5.89 -1.81 -19.74
CA SER A 96 -5.14 -1.32 -20.90
C SER A 96 -3.81 -0.67 -20.50
N GLN A 97 -3.79 0.05 -19.39
CA GLN A 97 -2.56 0.62 -18.84
C GLN A 97 -1.62 -0.46 -18.30
N ILE A 98 -2.13 -1.59 -17.79
CA ILE A 98 -1.31 -2.75 -17.38
C ILE A 98 -0.45 -3.23 -18.57
N GLU A 99 -1.06 -3.49 -19.72
CA GLU A 99 -0.35 -4.02 -20.88
C GLU A 99 0.69 -3.02 -21.42
N ARG A 100 0.36 -1.74 -21.39
CA ARG A 100 1.27 -0.67 -21.78
C ARG A 100 2.46 -0.57 -20.81
N LEU A 101 2.21 -0.66 -19.51
CA LEU A 101 3.25 -0.64 -18.49
C LEU A 101 4.16 -1.88 -18.58
N LYS A 102 3.62 -3.08 -18.81
CA LYS A 102 4.41 -4.30 -19.08
C LYS A 102 5.37 -4.09 -20.24
N THR A 103 4.90 -3.47 -21.33
CA THR A 103 5.72 -3.17 -22.51
C THR A 103 6.87 -2.20 -22.17
N LEU A 104 6.61 -1.18 -21.38
CA LEU A 104 7.65 -0.23 -20.92
C LEU A 104 8.70 -0.91 -20.04
N LEU A 105 8.25 -1.73 -19.08
CA LEU A 105 9.11 -2.42 -18.12
C LEU A 105 9.81 -3.67 -18.71
N ALA A 106 9.47 -4.08 -19.93
CA ALA A 106 10.25 -5.10 -20.64
C ALA A 106 11.68 -4.65 -20.96
N LYS A 107 11.95 -3.34 -20.91
CA LYS A 107 13.30 -2.79 -21.07
C LYS A 107 14.02 -2.85 -19.72
N PRO A 108 15.17 -3.54 -19.60
CA PRO A 108 15.87 -3.72 -18.33
C PRO A 108 16.23 -2.40 -17.64
N GLU A 109 16.62 -1.37 -18.40
CA GLU A 109 16.94 -0.05 -17.89
C GLU A 109 15.75 0.69 -17.29
N ALA A 110 14.54 0.50 -17.83
CA ALA A 110 13.31 1.04 -17.26
C ALA A 110 12.92 0.26 -15.99
N ALA A 111 12.95 -1.07 -16.05
CA ALA A 111 12.62 -1.94 -14.92
C ALA A 111 13.54 -1.69 -13.69
N ALA A 112 14.81 -1.39 -13.92
CA ALA A 112 15.76 -1.08 -12.84
C ALA A 112 15.50 0.27 -12.16
N ARG A 113 14.83 1.20 -12.84
CA ARG A 113 14.57 2.56 -12.35
C ARG A 113 13.20 2.73 -11.70
N VAL A 114 12.20 1.91 -12.10
CA VAL A 114 10.80 2.08 -11.71
C VAL A 114 10.44 1.18 -10.55
N LEU A 115 10.09 1.79 -9.43
CA LEU A 115 9.52 1.11 -8.26
C LEU A 115 8.03 1.44 -8.15
N ALA A 116 7.17 0.46 -8.33
CA ALA A 116 5.77 0.56 -7.95
C ALA A 116 5.67 0.45 -6.42
N LEU A 117 5.23 1.54 -5.79
CA LEU A 117 5.14 1.64 -4.34
C LEU A 117 3.77 1.20 -3.85
N ASP A 118 3.77 0.37 -2.83
CA ASP A 118 2.72 0.33 -1.84
C ASP A 118 3.37 0.37 -0.46
N HIS A 119 3.07 1.40 0.33
CA HIS A 119 3.76 1.61 1.61
C HIS A 119 3.52 0.49 2.64
N TRP A 120 2.46 -0.33 2.46
CA TRP A 120 2.23 -1.50 3.32
C TRP A 120 3.22 -2.65 3.06
N MET A 121 3.95 -2.65 1.96
CA MET A 121 5.03 -3.62 1.73
C MET A 121 6.14 -3.54 2.79
N ALA A 122 6.25 -2.42 3.50
CA ALA A 122 7.19 -2.23 4.60
C ALA A 122 6.71 -2.82 5.94
N ARG A 123 5.43 -3.22 6.04
CA ARG A 123 4.86 -3.76 7.27
C ARG A 123 5.26 -5.22 7.49
N SER A 124 6.48 -5.41 7.96
CA SER A 124 7.13 -6.72 8.09
C SER A 124 7.03 -7.36 9.48
N GLY A 125 6.30 -6.76 10.43
CA GLY A 125 6.24 -7.23 11.84
C GLY A 125 5.78 -8.68 11.98
N ALA A 126 4.72 -9.09 11.27
CA ALA A 126 4.24 -10.47 11.33
C ALA A 126 5.30 -11.48 10.86
N MET A 127 6.01 -11.17 9.77
CA MET A 127 7.13 -11.98 9.27
C MET A 127 8.28 -12.02 10.28
N GLN A 128 8.66 -10.86 10.83
CA GLN A 128 9.75 -10.78 11.81
C GLN A 128 9.45 -11.61 13.04
N LEU A 129 8.21 -11.53 13.57
CA LEU A 129 7.78 -12.34 14.70
C LEU A 129 7.76 -13.83 14.35
N ALA A 130 7.22 -14.19 13.19
CA ALA A 130 7.21 -15.57 12.72
C ALA A 130 8.61 -16.18 12.67
N LEU A 131 9.61 -15.42 12.23
CA LEU A 131 11.00 -15.87 12.12
C LEU A 131 11.83 -15.70 13.39
N GLY A 132 11.31 -15.02 14.44
CA GLY A 132 12.06 -14.72 15.67
C GLY A 132 13.19 -13.71 15.45
N ILE A 133 13.04 -12.79 14.51
CA ILE A 133 14.03 -11.74 14.15
C ILE A 133 13.45 -10.34 14.33
N LEU A 134 12.64 -10.17 15.38
CA LEU A 134 11.95 -8.91 15.62
C LEU A 134 12.95 -7.75 15.76
N ASN A 135 12.71 -6.67 15.02
CA ASN A 135 13.54 -5.48 15.07
C ASN A 135 13.48 -4.87 16.48
N PRO A 136 14.61 -4.44 17.07
CA PRO A 136 14.63 -3.78 18.38
C PRO A 136 13.78 -2.51 18.51
N ALA A 137 13.34 -1.93 17.41
CA ALA A 137 12.41 -0.79 17.41
C ALA A 137 10.99 -1.18 17.90
N TRP A 138 10.63 -2.47 17.83
CA TRP A 138 9.40 -2.97 18.42
C TRP A 138 9.49 -2.96 19.94
N GLN A 139 8.61 -2.24 20.60
CA GLN A 139 8.57 -2.07 22.05
C GLN A 139 7.68 -3.15 22.65
N PRO A 140 8.21 -4.06 23.48
CA PRO A 140 7.41 -5.08 24.15
C PRO A 140 6.53 -4.46 25.25
N GLU A 141 5.35 -5.02 25.45
CA GLU A 141 4.44 -4.58 26.53
C GLU A 141 5.01 -4.86 27.92
N TRP A 142 5.78 -5.94 28.06
CA TRP A 142 6.37 -6.37 29.35
C TRP A 142 7.89 -6.43 29.27
N GLU A 143 8.56 -6.00 30.33
CA GLU A 143 10.00 -6.15 30.47
C GLU A 143 10.40 -7.64 30.35
N ASN A 144 11.48 -7.92 29.61
CA ASN A 144 12.00 -9.27 29.32
C ASN A 144 11.13 -10.14 28.40
N GLN A 145 10.09 -9.61 27.77
CA GLN A 145 9.37 -10.33 26.72
C GLN A 145 10.29 -10.52 25.51
N THR A 146 10.55 -11.76 25.13
CA THR A 146 11.39 -12.11 23.99
C THR A 146 10.56 -12.81 22.92
N ALA A 147 10.81 -12.44 21.67
CA ALA A 147 10.22 -13.12 20.52
C ALA A 147 11.15 -14.25 20.09
N GLY A 148 10.83 -15.48 20.43
CA GLY A 148 11.45 -16.66 19.81
C GLY A 148 10.87 -16.92 18.41
N ARG A 149 11.49 -17.84 17.66
CA ARG A 149 10.94 -18.28 16.37
C ARG A 149 9.59 -18.97 16.59
N VAL A 150 8.58 -18.54 15.87
CA VAL A 150 7.18 -19.02 16.00
C VAL A 150 6.81 -19.97 14.87
N VAL A 151 7.32 -19.73 13.66
CA VAL A 151 7.02 -20.50 12.44
C VAL A 151 8.33 -21.07 11.88
N ASN A 152 8.39 -22.37 11.67
CA ASN A 152 9.56 -23.07 11.13
C ASN A 152 9.43 -23.28 9.61
N SER A 153 8.22 -23.51 9.13
CA SER A 153 7.93 -23.69 7.70
C SER A 153 6.62 -23.01 7.32
N LEU A 154 6.47 -22.72 6.03
CA LEU A 154 5.26 -22.10 5.50
C LEU A 154 4.01 -22.95 5.70
N ASP A 155 4.16 -24.29 5.73
CA ASP A 155 3.07 -25.26 5.92
C ASP A 155 2.42 -25.18 7.32
N GLU A 156 3.06 -24.53 8.27
CA GLU A 156 2.47 -24.27 9.58
C GLU A 156 1.40 -23.16 9.52
N ILE A 157 1.35 -22.37 8.45
CA ILE A 157 0.34 -21.33 8.25
C ILE A 157 -0.85 -21.94 7.50
N VAL A 158 -1.96 -22.13 8.19
CA VAL A 158 -3.15 -22.78 7.63
C VAL A 158 -4.14 -21.82 6.99
N LYS A 159 -4.06 -20.53 7.36
CA LYS A 159 -4.92 -19.47 6.81
C LYS A 159 -4.27 -18.10 7.02
N ILE A 160 -4.52 -17.17 6.12
CA ILE A 160 -4.19 -15.75 6.29
C ILE A 160 -5.47 -14.93 6.19
N GLU A 161 -5.69 -14.04 7.16
CA GLU A 161 -6.71 -13.01 7.07
C GLU A 161 -6.02 -11.67 6.81
N GLY A 162 -6.49 -10.95 5.80
CA GLY A 162 -6.08 -9.57 5.54
C GLY A 162 -7.27 -8.64 5.71
N PHE A 163 -7.05 -7.47 6.29
CA PHE A 163 -8.14 -6.54 6.51
C PHE A 163 -7.68 -5.10 6.41
N LEU A 164 -8.51 -4.29 5.79
CA LEU A 164 -8.45 -2.85 5.86
C LEU A 164 -9.86 -2.29 6.00
N GLN A 165 -10.18 -1.85 7.21
CA GLN A 165 -11.45 -1.22 7.55
C GLN A 165 -11.14 0.20 8.03
N GLU A 166 -11.46 1.19 7.22
CA GLU A 166 -11.18 2.58 7.57
C GLU A 166 -12.19 3.11 8.58
N PRO A 167 -11.78 4.04 9.48
CA PRO A 167 -12.71 4.71 10.36
C PRO A 167 -13.74 5.48 9.54
N SER A 168 -14.98 5.45 9.98
CA SER A 168 -16.09 6.08 9.29
C SER A 168 -16.97 6.88 10.25
N GLY A 169 -17.75 7.78 9.70
CA GLY A 169 -18.76 8.55 10.41
C GLY A 169 -20.07 8.52 9.64
N PHE A 170 -20.98 9.41 10.01
CA PHE A 170 -22.26 9.56 9.36
C PHE A 170 -22.50 11.04 9.01
N ASN A 171 -23.10 11.29 7.85
CA ASN A 171 -23.54 12.63 7.49
C ASN A 171 -24.87 13.00 8.20
N ALA A 172 -25.36 14.20 7.98
CA ALA A 172 -26.62 14.68 8.58
C ALA A 172 -27.87 13.85 8.18
N ALA A 173 -27.80 13.10 7.07
CA ALA A 173 -28.87 12.21 6.63
C ALA A 173 -28.73 10.78 7.23
N GLY A 174 -27.72 10.54 8.08
CA GLY A 174 -27.45 9.23 8.65
C GLY A 174 -26.78 8.24 7.69
N GLU A 175 -26.26 8.72 6.56
CA GLU A 175 -25.55 7.85 5.61
C GLU A 175 -24.06 7.75 5.97
N PRO A 176 -23.44 6.56 5.78
CA PRO A 176 -22.02 6.39 6.06
C PRO A 176 -21.15 7.30 5.20
N VAL A 177 -20.14 7.90 5.80
CA VAL A 177 -19.09 8.69 5.12
C VAL A 177 -17.72 8.23 5.57
N ALA A 178 -16.78 8.13 4.62
CA ALA A 178 -15.38 7.91 4.95
C ALA A 178 -14.81 9.13 5.67
N LEU A 179 -13.87 8.91 6.58
CA LEU A 179 -13.11 9.98 7.21
C LEU A 179 -11.74 10.11 6.55
N ASN A 180 -11.30 11.33 6.37
CA ASN A 180 -9.94 11.60 5.90
C ASN A 180 -8.94 11.09 6.95
N PHE A 181 -8.01 10.25 6.52
CA PHE A 181 -7.07 9.58 7.42
C PHE A 181 -6.12 10.55 8.15
N ALA A 182 -5.89 11.74 7.60
CA ALA A 182 -4.98 12.73 8.18
C ALA A 182 -5.68 13.76 9.07
N THR A 183 -6.92 14.16 8.72
CA THR A 183 -7.64 15.21 9.41
C THR A 183 -8.77 14.70 10.31
N GLY A 184 -9.23 13.46 10.09
CA GLY A 184 -10.42 12.90 10.73
C GLY A 184 -11.75 13.53 10.27
N GLU A 185 -11.69 14.49 9.36
CA GLU A 185 -12.88 15.15 8.82
C GLU A 185 -13.58 14.27 7.76
N PRO A 186 -14.89 14.42 7.57
CA PRO A 186 -15.61 13.70 6.53
C PRO A 186 -15.01 13.90 5.15
N ASP A 187 -14.74 12.80 4.45
CA ASP A 187 -14.34 12.85 3.04
C ASP A 187 -15.58 13.10 2.18
N THR A 188 -15.64 14.28 1.61
CA THR A 188 -16.76 14.71 0.77
C THR A 188 -16.68 14.18 -0.67
N ARG A 189 -15.60 13.49 -1.03
CA ARG A 189 -15.44 12.90 -2.36
C ARG A 189 -16.45 11.76 -2.55
N GLN A 190 -17.16 11.80 -3.65
CA GLN A 190 -17.94 10.66 -4.09
C GLN A 190 -17.02 9.71 -4.86
N LEU A 191 -16.76 8.56 -4.28
CA LEU A 191 -16.03 7.51 -4.99
C LEU A 191 -16.89 7.00 -6.15
N ARG A 192 -16.24 6.82 -7.30
CA ARG A 192 -16.83 6.24 -8.51
C ARG A 192 -15.94 5.13 -9.01
N HIS A 193 -16.51 4.16 -9.69
CA HIS A 193 -15.69 3.17 -10.38
C HIS A 193 -14.69 3.87 -11.34
N PRO A 194 -13.38 3.49 -11.37
CA PRO A 194 -12.78 2.31 -10.72
C PRO A 194 -12.25 2.51 -9.28
N ASP A 195 -12.41 3.67 -8.68
CA ASP A 195 -11.82 4.00 -7.36
C ASP A 195 -12.55 3.33 -6.16
N GLY A 196 -13.08 2.11 -6.34
CA GLY A 196 -13.68 1.33 -5.25
C GLY A 196 -12.66 0.67 -4.33
N VAL A 197 -13.14 0.13 -3.19
CA VAL A 197 -12.26 -0.46 -2.15
C VAL A 197 -11.40 -1.60 -2.67
N ILE A 198 -11.86 -2.34 -3.68
CA ILE A 198 -11.09 -3.46 -4.25
C ILE A 198 -9.74 -2.98 -4.74
N ILE A 199 -9.68 -1.88 -5.51
CA ILE A 199 -8.43 -1.35 -6.03
C ILE A 199 -7.78 -0.34 -5.08
N ASP A 200 -8.55 0.54 -4.44
CA ASP A 200 -8.01 1.63 -3.63
C ASP A 200 -7.27 1.13 -2.38
N ILE A 201 -7.87 0.19 -1.65
CA ILE A 201 -7.31 -0.33 -0.39
C ILE A 201 -6.93 -1.81 -0.43
N GLY A 202 -7.44 -2.58 -1.39
CA GLY A 202 -7.04 -3.97 -1.58
C GLY A 202 -5.57 -4.13 -1.96
N THR A 203 -4.98 -3.17 -2.68
CA THR A 203 -3.54 -3.14 -2.99
C THR A 203 -2.69 -3.18 -1.73
N HIS A 204 -3.06 -2.43 -0.69
CA HIS A 204 -2.34 -2.40 0.59
C HIS A 204 -2.29 -3.77 1.26
N VAL A 205 -3.46 -4.41 1.38
CA VAL A 205 -3.56 -5.73 2.00
C VAL A 205 -2.74 -6.77 1.25
N LEU A 206 -2.83 -6.78 -0.10
CA LEU A 206 -2.05 -7.70 -0.93
C LEU A 206 -0.55 -7.44 -0.85
N ALA A 207 -0.13 -6.18 -0.84
CA ALA A 207 1.28 -5.83 -0.70
C ALA A 207 1.88 -6.38 0.60
N MET A 208 1.23 -6.15 1.74
CA MET A 208 1.67 -6.66 3.03
C MET A 208 1.67 -8.19 3.07
N MET A 209 0.58 -8.81 2.62
CA MET A 209 0.40 -10.25 2.64
C MET A 209 1.43 -10.97 1.78
N ARG A 210 1.64 -10.54 0.53
CA ARG A 210 2.58 -11.17 -0.39
C ARG A 210 4.03 -11.01 0.05
N GLU A 211 4.42 -9.84 0.54
CA GLU A 211 5.78 -9.66 1.07
C GLU A 211 6.02 -10.52 2.33
N THR A 212 5.02 -10.66 3.21
CA THR A 212 5.10 -11.55 4.37
C THR A 212 5.29 -13.01 3.95
N VAL A 213 4.43 -13.52 3.05
CA VAL A 213 4.51 -14.91 2.57
C VAL A 213 5.81 -15.18 1.81
N ARG A 214 6.26 -14.24 0.96
CA ARG A 214 7.53 -14.36 0.24
C ARG A 214 8.72 -14.48 1.21
N ALA A 215 8.76 -13.65 2.23
CA ALA A 215 9.84 -13.67 3.22
C ALA A 215 9.87 -14.96 4.04
N LEU A 216 8.73 -15.64 4.18
CA LEU A 216 8.61 -16.96 4.81
C LEU A 216 8.89 -18.13 3.83
N GLY A 217 9.36 -17.86 2.62
CA GLY A 217 9.74 -18.86 1.63
C GLY A 217 8.61 -19.26 0.66
N GLY A 218 7.49 -18.53 0.66
CA GLY A 218 6.38 -18.78 -0.26
C GLY A 218 6.69 -18.38 -1.70
N ASN A 219 5.97 -18.98 -2.64
CA ASN A 219 6.00 -18.65 -4.06
C ASN A 219 5.11 -17.43 -4.37
N HIS A 220 5.04 -17.03 -5.64
CA HIS A 220 4.29 -15.86 -6.09
C HIS A 220 2.85 -16.14 -6.51
N ALA A 221 2.36 -17.40 -6.37
CA ALA A 221 1.02 -17.77 -6.81
C ALA A 221 -0.03 -16.97 -6.03
N LEU A 222 -0.94 -16.33 -6.76
CA LEU A 222 -2.01 -15.50 -6.23
C LEU A 222 -3.29 -15.76 -7.02
N SER A 223 -4.36 -16.14 -6.32
CA SER A 223 -5.68 -16.28 -6.91
C SER A 223 -6.72 -15.76 -5.93
N LEU A 224 -7.66 -14.97 -6.39
CA LEU A 224 -8.74 -14.41 -5.59
C LEU A 224 -10.06 -14.42 -6.38
N GLN A 225 -11.16 -14.42 -5.65
CA GLN A 225 -12.51 -14.18 -6.15
C GLN A 225 -13.25 -13.22 -5.23
N VAL A 226 -14.21 -12.49 -5.77
CA VAL A 226 -15.11 -11.65 -4.99
C VAL A 226 -16.23 -12.55 -4.44
N ILE A 227 -16.38 -12.58 -3.12
CA ILE A 227 -17.49 -13.28 -2.46
C ILE A 227 -18.70 -12.35 -2.33
N THR A 228 -18.43 -11.12 -1.86
CA THR A 228 -19.43 -10.05 -1.78
C THR A 228 -18.80 -8.72 -2.10
N ALA A 229 -19.56 -7.82 -2.72
CA ALA A 229 -19.21 -6.43 -2.86
C ALA A 229 -20.45 -5.55 -2.86
N THR A 230 -20.43 -4.49 -2.06
CA THR A 230 -21.56 -3.55 -1.91
C THR A 230 -21.07 -2.11 -2.05
N ASP A 231 -22.00 -1.20 -2.38
CA ASP A 231 -21.73 0.23 -2.34
C ASP A 231 -21.66 0.75 -0.89
N ARG A 232 -21.47 2.06 -0.72
CA ARG A 232 -21.40 2.71 0.62
C ARG A 232 -22.70 2.57 1.44
N LEU A 233 -23.83 2.25 0.82
CA LEU A 233 -25.12 2.06 1.47
C LEU A 233 -25.48 0.59 1.68
N GLY A 234 -24.54 -0.33 1.42
CA GLY A 234 -24.74 -1.76 1.57
C GLY A 234 -25.53 -2.42 0.43
N ARG A 235 -25.75 -1.72 -0.69
CA ARG A 235 -26.46 -2.29 -1.86
C ARG A 235 -25.46 -3.05 -2.73
N PRO A 236 -25.81 -4.26 -3.21
CA PRO A 236 -24.92 -5.00 -4.13
C PRO A 236 -24.58 -4.21 -5.38
N ILE A 237 -23.35 -4.34 -5.85
CA ILE A 237 -22.94 -3.76 -7.13
C ILE A 237 -23.63 -4.54 -8.26
N ALA A 238 -24.35 -3.83 -9.10
CA ALA A 238 -25.08 -4.44 -10.21
C ALA A 238 -24.18 -4.73 -11.41
N THR A 239 -24.51 -5.79 -12.15
CA THR A 239 -23.90 -6.06 -13.47
C THR A 239 -24.13 -4.86 -14.39
N GLY A 240 -23.09 -4.42 -15.08
CA GLY A 240 -23.13 -3.26 -15.97
C GLY A 240 -23.02 -1.89 -15.28
N ASP A 241 -22.98 -1.83 -13.94
CA ASP A 241 -22.78 -0.57 -13.22
C ASP A 241 -21.32 -0.12 -13.26
N LEU A 242 -21.04 0.86 -14.11
CA LEU A 242 -19.70 1.47 -14.28
C LEU A 242 -19.54 2.80 -13.52
N LEU A 243 -20.53 3.18 -12.73
CA LEU A 243 -20.51 4.46 -12.03
C LEU A 243 -20.31 4.27 -10.52
N THR A 244 -20.90 3.23 -9.94
CA THR A 244 -20.87 2.99 -8.49
C THR A 244 -19.58 2.30 -8.08
N ALA A 245 -18.87 2.89 -7.12
CA ALA A 245 -17.70 2.27 -6.50
C ALA A 245 -18.11 1.30 -5.39
N GLU A 246 -17.33 0.22 -5.21
CA GLU A 246 -17.48 -0.63 -4.04
C GLU A 246 -17.08 0.16 -2.77
N GLY A 247 -17.92 0.13 -1.75
CA GLY A 247 -17.64 0.66 -0.40
C GLY A 247 -17.15 -0.42 0.55
N GLU A 248 -17.58 -1.67 0.31
CA GLU A 248 -17.17 -2.87 1.03
C GLU A 248 -16.96 -4.02 0.06
N ALA A 249 -15.99 -4.89 0.34
CA ALA A 249 -15.76 -6.12 -0.38
C ALA A 249 -15.16 -7.20 0.52
N HIS A 250 -15.60 -8.45 0.31
CA HIS A 250 -14.99 -9.65 0.85
C HIS A 250 -14.40 -10.47 -0.31
N LEU A 251 -13.11 -10.74 -0.23
CA LEU A 251 -12.39 -11.55 -1.22
C LEU A 251 -11.87 -12.82 -0.57
N GLN A 252 -11.89 -13.93 -1.29
CA GLN A 252 -11.30 -15.20 -0.87
C GLN A 252 -10.43 -15.79 -1.97
N GLY A 253 -9.46 -16.62 -1.58
CA GLY A 253 -8.61 -17.33 -2.51
C GLY A 253 -7.37 -17.91 -1.87
N HIS A 254 -6.24 -17.81 -2.56
CA HIS A 254 -4.97 -18.37 -2.09
C HIS A 254 -3.80 -17.44 -2.41
N VAL A 255 -2.85 -17.39 -1.48
CA VAL A 255 -1.51 -16.80 -1.69
C VAL A 255 -0.49 -17.90 -1.40
N SER A 256 0.34 -18.26 -2.38
CA SER A 256 1.30 -19.36 -2.25
C SER A 256 0.66 -20.71 -1.83
N GLY A 257 -0.58 -20.95 -2.23
CA GLY A 257 -1.35 -22.13 -1.83
C GLY A 257 -2.03 -22.02 -0.46
N ILE A 258 -1.73 -21.02 0.35
CA ILE A 258 -2.38 -20.80 1.65
C ILE A 258 -3.73 -20.13 1.42
N PRO A 259 -4.83 -20.65 2.02
CA PRO A 259 -6.14 -20.02 1.97
C PRO A 259 -6.11 -18.60 2.55
N VAL A 260 -6.77 -17.65 1.88
CA VAL A 260 -6.86 -16.28 2.35
C VAL A 260 -8.29 -15.76 2.37
N ASP A 261 -8.59 -14.94 3.38
CA ASP A 261 -9.77 -14.10 3.49
C ASP A 261 -9.35 -12.63 3.57
N ILE A 262 -9.94 -11.77 2.75
CA ILE A 262 -9.62 -10.34 2.72
C ILE A 262 -10.89 -9.52 2.90
N TRP A 263 -10.89 -8.68 3.93
CA TRP A 263 -11.99 -7.80 4.29
C TRP A 263 -11.64 -6.34 4.04
N LEU A 264 -12.35 -5.70 3.15
CA LEU A 264 -12.14 -4.31 2.74
C LEU A 264 -13.40 -3.51 3.03
N ASN A 265 -13.31 -2.44 3.81
CA ASN A 265 -14.45 -1.57 4.08
C ASN A 265 -13.98 -0.13 4.34
N LYS A 266 -14.57 0.82 3.62
CA LYS A 266 -14.24 2.24 3.75
C LYS A 266 -15.24 3.00 4.63
N TYR A 267 -16.36 2.38 5.02
CA TYR A 267 -17.51 3.09 5.60
C TYR A 267 -18.05 2.47 6.90
N ALA A 268 -17.45 1.43 7.43
CA ALA A 268 -17.97 0.77 8.63
C ALA A 268 -16.88 0.15 9.51
N GLY A 269 -15.67 0.68 9.45
CA GLY A 269 -14.59 0.25 10.34
C GLY A 269 -14.79 0.71 11.78
N PRO A 270 -14.20 0.01 12.76
CA PRO A 270 -14.21 0.42 14.15
C PRO A 270 -13.52 1.77 14.34
N ALA A 271 -13.68 2.38 15.51
CA ALA A 271 -12.98 3.60 15.86
C ALA A 271 -11.46 3.38 15.74
N GLY A 272 -10.76 4.26 15.01
CA GLY A 272 -9.34 4.10 14.67
C GLY A 272 -9.05 3.19 13.48
N GLY A 273 -10.06 2.52 12.95
CA GLY A 273 -9.92 1.56 11.85
C GLY A 273 -9.33 0.22 12.31
N GLN A 274 -9.18 -0.70 11.37
CA GLN A 274 -8.50 -1.98 11.55
C GLN A 274 -7.72 -2.28 10.26
N LYS A 275 -6.40 -2.47 10.36
CA LYS A 275 -5.52 -2.41 9.19
C LYS A 275 -4.34 -3.36 9.32
N GLY A 276 -4.45 -4.54 8.73
CA GLY A 276 -3.33 -5.47 8.83
C GLY A 276 -3.62 -6.87 8.33
N LEU A 277 -2.97 -7.85 8.97
CA LEU A 277 -3.16 -9.27 8.67
C LEU A 277 -3.06 -10.14 9.92
N ARG A 278 -3.60 -11.35 9.84
CA ARG A 278 -3.44 -12.43 10.81
C ARG A 278 -2.96 -13.69 10.12
N LEU A 279 -1.92 -14.31 10.68
CA LEU A 279 -1.45 -15.64 10.29
C LEU A 279 -1.98 -16.64 11.30
N HIS A 280 -2.86 -17.53 10.85
CA HIS A 280 -3.38 -18.63 11.67
C HIS A 280 -2.48 -19.84 11.52
N LEU A 281 -1.99 -20.36 12.64
CA LEU A 281 -1.04 -21.47 12.66
C LEU A 281 -1.74 -22.80 12.93
N CYS A 282 -1.14 -23.89 12.47
CA CYS A 282 -1.69 -25.25 12.61
C CYS A 282 -1.82 -25.72 14.07
N ASP A 283 -1.06 -25.12 15.00
CA ASP A 283 -1.15 -25.38 16.45
C ASP A 283 -2.19 -24.51 17.18
N GLY A 284 -2.93 -23.68 16.46
CA GLY A 284 -3.98 -22.80 16.98
C GLY A 284 -3.51 -21.41 17.38
N ARG A 285 -2.20 -21.13 17.39
CA ARG A 285 -1.69 -19.78 17.64
C ARG A 285 -1.99 -18.85 16.47
N ILE A 286 -2.03 -17.55 16.75
CA ILE A 286 -2.24 -16.50 15.74
C ILE A 286 -1.16 -15.43 15.89
N ILE A 287 -0.52 -15.07 14.80
CA ILE A 287 0.28 -13.85 14.70
C ILE A 287 -0.60 -12.77 14.08
N SER A 288 -0.86 -11.70 14.82
CA SER A 288 -1.66 -10.55 14.37
C SER A 288 -0.76 -9.34 14.23
N HIS A 289 -0.81 -8.67 13.07
CA HIS A 289 -0.19 -7.38 12.85
C HIS A 289 -1.25 -6.39 12.40
N ASP A 290 -1.65 -5.52 13.29
CA ASP A 290 -2.67 -4.50 13.06
C ASP A 290 -2.06 -3.08 13.19
N ARG A 291 -2.85 -2.07 12.91
CA ARG A 291 -2.52 -0.67 13.19
C ARG A 291 -3.62 -0.05 14.01
N CYS A 292 -3.25 0.49 15.16
CA CYS A 292 -4.13 1.18 16.07
C CYS A 292 -3.70 2.66 16.17
N GLY A 293 -4.50 3.56 15.59
CA GLY A 293 -4.15 4.98 15.54
C GLY A 293 -2.84 5.24 14.80
N THR A 294 -1.81 5.71 15.52
CA THR A 294 -0.48 6.06 14.98
C THR A 294 0.58 4.98 15.16
N GLU A 295 0.21 3.82 15.70
CA GLU A 295 1.14 2.74 16.03
C GLU A 295 0.79 1.44 15.29
N ASP A 296 1.79 0.70 14.88
CA ASP A 296 1.62 -0.70 14.51
C ASP A 296 1.63 -1.55 15.79
N VAL A 297 0.68 -2.48 15.88
CA VAL A 297 0.51 -3.42 16.99
C VAL A 297 0.74 -4.83 16.49
N LEU A 298 1.65 -5.54 17.11
CA LEU A 298 2.00 -6.91 16.79
C LEU A 298 1.68 -7.80 17.98
N GLU A 299 0.97 -8.89 17.75
CA GLU A 299 0.56 -9.83 18.80
C GLU A 299 0.86 -11.27 18.42
N LEU A 300 1.32 -12.05 19.41
CA LEU A 300 1.29 -13.50 19.38
C LEU A 300 0.20 -13.96 20.36
N ILE A 301 -0.84 -14.56 19.81
CA ILE A 301 -2.03 -14.99 20.55
C ILE A 301 -1.97 -16.52 20.69
N ASP A 302 -1.98 -17.02 21.93
CA ASP A 302 -2.01 -18.44 22.28
C ASP A 302 -3.12 -18.66 23.31
N GLY A 303 -4.33 -18.96 22.84
CA GLY A 303 -5.53 -19.01 23.65
C GLY A 303 -5.80 -17.68 24.36
N GLU A 304 -5.77 -17.67 25.69
CA GLU A 304 -5.93 -16.45 26.50
C GLU A 304 -4.60 -15.67 26.70
N ASN A 305 -3.47 -16.28 26.35
CA ASN A 305 -2.17 -15.63 26.49
C ASN A 305 -1.90 -14.77 25.26
N VAL A 306 -1.65 -13.47 25.46
CA VAL A 306 -1.30 -12.53 24.40
C VAL A 306 0.03 -11.88 24.74
N GLN A 307 0.98 -12.01 23.86
CA GLN A 307 2.22 -11.23 23.88
C GLN A 307 2.08 -10.10 22.87
N ARG A 308 2.39 -8.86 23.28
CA ARG A 308 2.18 -7.66 22.45
C ARG A 308 3.44 -6.82 22.33
N TRP A 309 3.65 -6.27 21.14
CA TRP A 309 4.66 -5.27 20.82
C TRP A 309 4.02 -4.12 20.06
N THR A 310 4.55 -2.92 20.23
CA THR A 310 4.13 -1.74 19.49
C THR A 310 5.30 -1.13 18.73
N LEU A 311 5.02 -0.55 17.57
CA LEU A 311 5.97 0.21 16.77
C LEU A 311 5.36 1.57 16.43
N PRO A 312 5.80 2.65 17.09
CA PRO A 312 5.29 3.99 16.80
C PRO A 312 5.82 4.50 15.46
N GLY A 313 5.10 5.45 14.88
CA GLY A 313 5.52 6.18 13.70
C GLY A 313 4.60 6.00 12.50
N ALA A 314 4.82 6.83 11.50
CA ALA A 314 4.05 6.79 10.26
C ALA A 314 4.51 5.64 9.35
N ILE A 315 3.56 4.89 8.78
CA ILE A 315 3.86 3.80 7.84
C ILE A 315 4.71 4.31 6.66
N TYR A 316 4.42 5.51 6.15
CA TYR A 316 5.22 6.12 5.09
C TYR A 316 6.66 6.40 5.51
N ALA A 317 6.91 6.82 6.76
CA ALA A 317 8.27 7.01 7.26
C ALA A 317 9.06 5.70 7.25
N HIS A 318 8.48 4.62 7.77
CA HIS A 318 9.09 3.30 7.72
C HIS A 318 9.39 2.85 6.29
N CYS A 319 8.41 3.00 5.38
CA CYS A 319 8.58 2.62 3.98
C CYS A 319 9.67 3.43 3.27
N LEU A 320 9.67 4.75 3.43
CA LEU A 320 10.69 5.61 2.81
C LEU A 320 12.08 5.29 3.33
N ALA A 321 12.25 5.13 4.65
CA ALA A 321 13.54 4.86 5.28
C ALA A 321 14.09 3.48 4.92
N GLU A 322 13.24 2.45 4.88
CA GLU A 322 13.68 1.06 4.71
C GLU A 322 13.75 0.61 3.25
N HIS A 323 12.91 1.17 2.37
CA HIS A 323 12.76 0.64 1.01
C HIS A 323 13.16 1.62 -0.10
N ILE A 324 13.20 2.92 0.15
CA ILE A 324 13.38 3.91 -0.91
C ILE A 324 14.62 4.78 -0.73
N LEU A 325 14.78 5.43 0.43
CA LEU A 325 15.77 6.49 0.63
C LEU A 325 16.96 6.07 1.53
N GLY A 326 16.79 5.01 2.31
CA GLY A 326 17.84 4.52 3.22
C GLY A 326 18.91 3.69 2.52
N GLU A 327 19.96 3.35 3.28
CA GLU A 327 21.04 2.47 2.82
C GLU A 327 20.55 1.05 2.47
N LYS A 328 19.41 0.64 3.04
CA LYS A 328 18.74 -0.64 2.76
C LYS A 328 17.69 -0.54 1.66
N SER A 329 17.66 0.56 0.91
CA SER A 329 16.67 0.75 -0.15
C SER A 329 16.69 -0.39 -1.17
N LEU A 330 15.55 -0.63 -1.82
CA LEU A 330 15.43 -1.66 -2.85
C LEU A 330 16.40 -1.42 -4.02
N TYR A 331 16.79 -0.17 -4.25
CA TYR A 331 17.77 0.20 -5.29
C TYR A 331 19.20 -0.19 -4.95
N GLU A 332 19.53 -0.35 -3.65
CA GLU A 332 20.85 -0.73 -3.15
C GLU A 332 20.96 -2.23 -2.82
N ARG A 333 19.85 -2.96 -2.90
CA ARG A 333 19.80 -4.41 -2.67
C ARG A 333 20.29 -5.18 -3.91
N ALA A 334 20.08 -6.48 -3.88
CA ALA A 334 20.47 -7.37 -4.98
C ALA A 334 19.91 -6.88 -6.33
N PRO A 335 20.67 -7.03 -7.43
CA PRO A 335 20.22 -6.66 -8.76
C PRO A 335 18.83 -7.29 -9.09
N GLY A 336 17.92 -6.47 -9.61
CA GLY A 336 16.57 -6.91 -9.98
C GLY A 336 15.51 -6.78 -8.87
N GLU A 337 15.87 -6.47 -7.61
CA GLU A 337 14.87 -6.38 -6.52
C GLU A 337 13.80 -5.31 -6.77
N VAL A 338 14.18 -4.17 -7.35
CA VAL A 338 13.23 -3.12 -7.79
C VAL A 338 12.26 -3.68 -8.83
N ALA A 339 12.78 -4.33 -9.87
CA ALA A 339 11.97 -4.90 -10.95
C ALA A 339 11.02 -5.99 -10.43
N PHE A 340 11.51 -6.89 -9.59
CA PHE A 340 10.70 -7.96 -8.98
C PHE A 340 9.61 -7.39 -8.05
N THR A 341 9.92 -6.35 -7.28
CA THR A 341 8.92 -5.69 -6.43
C THR A 341 7.85 -5.03 -7.28
N THR A 342 8.24 -4.32 -8.33
CA THR A 342 7.32 -3.68 -9.27
C THR A 342 6.44 -4.70 -9.99
N GLN A 343 7.00 -5.83 -10.40
CA GLN A 343 6.24 -6.90 -11.02
C GLN A 343 5.15 -7.45 -10.08
N ARG A 344 5.48 -7.68 -8.80
CA ARG A 344 4.48 -8.15 -7.82
C ARG A 344 3.34 -7.14 -7.64
N ARG A 345 3.65 -5.85 -7.52
CA ARG A 345 2.63 -4.78 -7.41
C ARG A 345 1.76 -4.72 -8.67
N LEU A 346 2.36 -4.91 -9.84
CA LEU A 346 1.63 -4.94 -11.11
C LEU A 346 0.67 -6.13 -11.20
N GLU A 347 1.12 -7.31 -10.80
CA GLU A 347 0.28 -8.53 -10.75
C GLU A 347 -0.91 -8.37 -9.80
N GLU A 348 -0.72 -7.74 -8.65
CA GLU A 348 -1.78 -7.45 -7.69
C GLU A 348 -2.82 -6.49 -8.27
N VAL A 349 -2.38 -5.39 -8.86
CA VAL A 349 -3.26 -4.40 -9.49
C VAL A 349 -4.02 -5.04 -10.66
N GLU A 350 -3.35 -5.84 -11.50
CA GLU A 350 -3.99 -6.55 -12.61
C GLU A 350 -5.09 -7.49 -12.11
N LEU A 351 -4.80 -8.28 -11.05
CA LEU A 351 -5.80 -9.17 -10.46
C LEU A 351 -7.00 -8.40 -9.92
N LEU A 352 -6.77 -7.35 -9.14
CA LEU A 352 -7.85 -6.54 -8.55
C LEU A 352 -8.72 -5.86 -9.62
N LEU A 353 -8.11 -5.36 -10.70
CA LEU A 353 -8.85 -4.79 -11.82
C LEU A 353 -9.70 -5.86 -12.55
N LYS A 354 -9.16 -7.07 -12.72
CA LYS A 354 -9.93 -8.19 -13.29
C LYS A 354 -11.10 -8.58 -12.38
N LEU A 355 -10.93 -8.57 -11.07
CA LEU A 355 -12.02 -8.84 -10.12
C LEU A 355 -13.12 -7.77 -10.21
N GLN A 356 -12.76 -6.50 -10.31
CA GLN A 356 -13.73 -5.42 -10.53
C GLN A 356 -14.49 -5.57 -11.85
N GLN A 357 -13.80 -6.01 -12.91
CA GLN A 357 -14.44 -6.28 -14.20
C GLN A 357 -15.38 -7.49 -14.11
N GLN A 358 -14.95 -8.59 -13.50
CA GLN A 358 -15.78 -9.79 -13.32
C GLN A 358 -17.04 -9.50 -12.49
N LEU A 359 -16.94 -8.68 -11.45
CA LEU A 359 -18.07 -8.25 -10.62
C LEU A 359 -19.15 -7.55 -11.44
N ARG A 360 -18.76 -6.79 -12.47
CA ARG A 360 -19.68 -6.01 -13.31
C ARG A 360 -20.12 -6.72 -14.60
N GLY A 361 -19.53 -7.88 -14.87
CA GLY A 361 -19.78 -8.63 -16.11
C GLY A 361 -18.96 -8.10 -17.30
N PRO A 362 -19.00 -8.82 -18.42
CA PRO A 362 -18.32 -8.40 -19.64
C PRO A 362 -18.94 -7.10 -20.19
N HIS A 363 -18.10 -6.18 -20.62
CA HIS A 363 -18.47 -4.93 -21.31
C HIS A 363 -18.28 -5.13 -22.80
#